data_408c71bf31ad3a16896270828881977f
#
_entry.id   408c71bf31ad3a16896270828881977f
#
_cell.length_a   1.000
_cell.length_b   1.000
_cell.length_c   1.000
_cell.angle_alpha   90.00
_cell.angle_beta   90.00
_cell.angle_gamma   90.00
#
_symmetry.space_group_name_H-M   'P 1'
#
loop_
_entity.id
_entity.type
_entity.pdbx_description
1 polymer ?
#
loop_
_entity_poly.entity_id
_entity_poly.type
_entity_poly.pdbx_seq_one_letter_code
_entity_poly.pdbx_strand_id
1 'polypeptide(L)'
;PDHNYYTLVTMGMGAHRMTVPPNFEGENFDRAELVICLPPDWPINSNSDIWFWPVKWLKVMARLPGEQNTWLAWGHTVSNNEPFAENTKLSGMIVSNMTDFDEGADKCILPNGECINFYQIIPLYREEIEFKVSHSKDELIHMLDGIDPVVDLNRPSQCVSESKKKFAIPSE
;
A
#
# COMPACT_ATOMS: atom_id res chain seq x y z
N PRO A 1 -14.81 -4.49 -16.84
CA PRO A 1 -14.81 -5.22 -15.58
C PRO A 1 -15.61 -4.41 -14.57
N ASP A 2 -16.63 -5.04 -13.99
CA ASP A 2 -17.53 -4.39 -13.04
C ASP A 2 -16.88 -4.37 -11.63
N HIS A 3 -15.82 -3.56 -11.49
CA HIS A 3 -15.21 -3.33 -10.19
C HIS A 3 -16.11 -2.38 -9.41
N ASN A 4 -16.76 -2.90 -8.38
CA ASN A 4 -17.64 -2.13 -7.53
C ASN A 4 -16.87 -1.59 -6.31
N TYR A 5 -15.93 -0.64 -6.55
CA TYR A 5 -15.18 0.05 -5.51
C TYR A 5 -14.69 1.43 -5.99
N TYR A 6 -14.34 2.30 -5.06
CA TYR A 6 -13.69 3.58 -5.39
C TYR A 6 -12.20 3.38 -5.54
N THR A 7 -11.62 3.95 -6.60
CA THR A 7 -10.18 4.04 -6.80
C THR A 7 -9.73 5.48 -6.58
N LEU A 8 -8.95 5.72 -5.54
CA LEU A 8 -8.32 7.01 -5.28
C LEU A 8 -6.88 6.97 -5.77
N VAL A 9 -6.48 7.97 -6.53
CA VAL A 9 -5.14 8.08 -7.11
C VAL A 9 -4.53 9.41 -6.71
N THR A 10 -3.25 9.42 -6.35
CA THR A 10 -2.50 10.68 -6.24
C THR A 10 -2.34 11.29 -7.63
N MET A 11 -2.24 12.61 -7.69
CA MET A 11 -1.97 13.31 -8.94
C MET A 11 -0.93 14.40 -8.70
N GLY A 12 0.24 14.21 -9.29
CA GLY A 12 1.35 15.17 -9.19
C GLY A 12 2.55 14.69 -8.37
N MET A 13 2.47 13.56 -7.66
CA MET A 13 3.65 12.94 -7.05
C MET A 13 4.67 12.57 -8.15
N GLY A 14 4.19 11.96 -9.24
CA GLY A 14 5.01 11.59 -10.40
C GLY A 14 5.61 12.77 -11.19
N ALA A 15 5.17 14.02 -10.94
CA ALA A 15 5.81 15.20 -11.51
C ALA A 15 7.21 15.46 -10.92
N HIS A 16 7.48 14.94 -9.73
CA HIS A 16 8.76 15.08 -9.02
C HIS A 16 9.55 13.78 -9.04
N ARG A 17 10.87 13.88 -9.21
CA ARG A 17 11.74 12.70 -9.09
C ARG A 17 12.02 12.39 -7.62
N MET A 18 11.87 11.14 -7.25
CA MET A 18 12.28 10.62 -5.96
C MET A 18 13.81 10.36 -5.94
N THR A 19 14.41 10.40 -4.75
CA THR A 19 15.84 10.11 -4.58
C THR A 19 16.05 8.60 -4.48
N VAL A 20 16.30 7.99 -5.62
CA VAL A 20 16.55 6.55 -5.75
C VAL A 20 18.03 6.26 -5.48
N PRO A 21 18.38 5.20 -4.71
CA PRO A 21 19.76 4.82 -4.48
C PRO A 21 20.50 4.47 -5.79
N PRO A 22 21.82 4.74 -5.89
CA PRO A 22 22.59 4.55 -7.12
C PRO A 22 22.54 3.14 -7.70
N ASN A 23 22.39 2.11 -6.89
CA ASN A 23 22.28 0.72 -7.33
C ASN A 23 20.96 0.39 -8.05
N PHE A 24 20.00 1.31 -8.08
CA PHE A 24 18.74 1.22 -8.82
C PHE A 24 18.59 2.29 -9.90
N GLU A 25 19.66 3.05 -10.19
CA GLU A 25 19.66 4.01 -11.29
C GLU A 25 19.39 3.28 -12.62
N GLY A 26 18.46 3.84 -13.42
CA GLY A 26 18.07 3.23 -14.71
C GLY A 26 16.87 2.28 -14.63
N GLU A 27 16.42 1.89 -13.45
CA GLU A 27 15.25 1.01 -13.27
C GLU A 27 13.89 1.74 -13.35
N ASN A 28 13.92 3.06 -13.63
CA ASN A 28 12.72 3.92 -13.70
C ASN A 28 11.88 3.96 -12.42
N PHE A 29 12.50 3.84 -11.23
CA PHE A 29 11.81 3.92 -9.95
C PHE A 29 11.66 5.34 -9.40
N ASP A 30 12.14 6.33 -10.12
CA ASP A 30 12.24 7.70 -9.65
C ASP A 30 10.94 8.52 -9.76
N ARG A 31 9.88 7.96 -10.39
CA ARG A 31 8.56 8.59 -10.50
C ARG A 31 7.46 7.59 -10.20
N ALA A 32 6.52 7.99 -9.34
CA ALA A 32 5.37 7.17 -9.01
C ALA A 32 4.11 8.01 -8.70
N GLU A 33 2.96 7.37 -8.86
CA GLU A 33 1.69 7.75 -8.25
C GLU A 33 1.20 6.60 -7.38
N LEU A 34 0.40 6.89 -6.37
CA LEU A 34 -0.12 5.92 -5.42
C LEU A 34 -1.63 5.76 -5.58
N VAL A 35 -2.09 4.53 -5.43
CA VAL A 35 -3.49 4.14 -5.59
C VAL A 35 -3.97 3.45 -4.32
N ILE A 36 -5.18 3.76 -3.85
CA ILE A 36 -5.89 3.01 -2.82
C ILE A 36 -7.32 2.71 -3.27
N CYS A 37 -7.77 1.49 -3.04
CA CYS A 37 -9.12 1.05 -3.36
C CYS A 37 -9.98 1.01 -2.09
N LEU A 38 -11.17 1.60 -2.15
CA LEU A 38 -12.10 1.68 -1.04
C LEU A 38 -13.42 0.98 -1.41
N PRO A 39 -14.10 0.30 -0.49
CA PRO A 39 -15.36 -0.37 -0.79
C PRO A 39 -16.45 0.61 -1.22
N PRO A 40 -17.49 0.15 -1.94
CA PRO A 40 -18.49 1.02 -2.57
C PRO A 40 -19.37 1.77 -1.58
N ASP A 41 -19.46 1.28 -0.35
CA ASP A 41 -20.19 1.90 0.76
C ASP A 41 -19.32 2.84 1.61
N TRP A 42 -18.04 3.05 1.22
CA TRP A 42 -17.17 3.99 1.90
C TRP A 42 -17.73 5.42 1.84
N PRO A 43 -17.88 6.12 2.98
CA PRO A 43 -18.44 7.47 2.98
C PRO A 43 -17.43 8.49 2.44
N ILE A 44 -17.15 8.43 1.15
CA ILE A 44 -16.10 9.18 0.46
C ILE A 44 -16.22 10.71 0.60
N ASN A 45 -17.44 11.22 0.84
CA ASN A 45 -17.71 12.64 1.03
C ASN A 45 -17.65 13.06 2.50
N SER A 46 -17.33 12.15 3.42
CA SER A 46 -17.22 12.47 4.84
C SER A 46 -15.93 13.23 5.14
N ASN A 47 -16.04 14.30 5.91
CA ASN A 47 -14.89 15.02 6.45
C ASN A 47 -14.48 14.52 7.85
N SER A 48 -15.11 13.46 8.36
CA SER A 48 -14.74 12.86 9.63
C SER A 48 -13.41 12.12 9.50
N ASP A 49 -12.52 12.30 10.46
CA ASP A 49 -11.20 11.64 10.51
C ASP A 49 -11.31 10.11 10.45
N ILE A 50 -12.43 9.56 10.95
CA ILE A 50 -12.73 8.12 10.91
C ILE A 50 -12.77 7.58 9.47
N TRP A 51 -13.21 8.39 8.50
CA TRP A 51 -13.35 8.00 7.10
C TRP A 51 -12.36 8.69 6.16
N PHE A 52 -11.79 9.82 6.59
CA PHE A 52 -10.88 10.62 5.76
C PHE A 52 -9.44 10.11 5.75
N TRP A 53 -9.06 9.19 6.63
CA TRP A 53 -7.69 8.72 6.78
C TRP A 53 -7.06 8.17 5.47
N PRO A 54 -7.76 7.48 4.52
CA PRO A 54 -7.12 7.03 3.29
C PRO A 54 -6.64 8.18 2.42
N VAL A 55 -7.45 9.24 2.31
CA VAL A 55 -7.07 10.47 1.58
C VAL A 55 -5.90 11.17 2.27
N LYS A 56 -5.93 11.25 3.60
CA LYS A 56 -4.84 11.81 4.40
C LYS A 56 -3.53 11.04 4.16
N TRP A 57 -3.60 9.71 4.17
CA TRP A 57 -2.42 8.87 4.01
C TRP A 57 -1.88 8.85 2.58
N LEU A 58 -2.72 8.90 1.56
CA LEU A 58 -2.27 9.16 0.19
C LEU A 58 -1.45 10.45 0.11
N LYS A 59 -1.92 11.53 0.74
CA LYS A 59 -1.20 12.81 0.77
C LYS A 59 0.12 12.74 1.55
N VAL A 60 0.13 12.05 2.68
CA VAL A 60 1.34 11.85 3.50
C VAL A 60 2.39 11.06 2.70
N MET A 61 2.02 9.93 2.13
CA MET A 61 2.93 9.09 1.38
C MET A 61 3.41 9.76 0.08
N ALA A 62 2.56 10.52 -0.60
CA ALA A 62 2.96 11.26 -1.81
C ALA A 62 4.02 12.33 -1.54
N ARG A 63 4.04 12.92 -0.35
CA ARG A 63 5.02 13.93 0.06
C ARG A 63 6.29 13.36 0.66
N LEU A 64 6.18 12.16 1.24
CA LEU A 64 7.27 11.51 1.99
C LEU A 64 8.59 11.44 1.20
N PRO A 65 8.64 11.10 -0.09
CA PRO A 65 9.89 11.09 -0.84
C PRO A 65 10.60 12.44 -0.89
N GLY A 66 9.85 13.52 -1.13
CA GLY A 66 10.41 14.87 -1.16
C GLY A 66 10.82 15.40 0.21
N GLU A 67 10.01 15.13 1.24
CA GLU A 67 10.26 15.60 2.61
C GLU A 67 11.41 14.87 3.29
N GLN A 68 11.59 13.58 2.99
CA GLN A 68 12.61 12.73 3.61
C GLN A 68 13.80 12.42 2.68
N ASN A 69 13.80 13.02 1.48
CA ASN A 69 14.85 12.78 0.48
C ASN A 69 15.06 11.28 0.22
N THR A 70 13.97 10.57 -0.04
CA THR A 70 13.90 9.11 -0.20
C THR A 70 13.05 8.72 -1.41
N TRP A 71 12.67 7.47 -1.51
CA TRP A 71 11.84 6.91 -2.58
C TRP A 71 10.82 5.91 -2.06
N LEU A 72 9.80 5.66 -2.86
CA LEU A 72 8.79 4.63 -2.62
C LEU A 72 8.69 3.72 -3.83
N ALA A 73 8.74 2.42 -3.58
CA ALA A 73 8.52 1.39 -4.58
C ALA A 73 7.96 0.13 -3.94
N TRP A 74 7.65 -0.86 -4.74
CA TRP A 74 7.12 -2.14 -4.33
C TRP A 74 7.87 -2.75 -3.14
N GLY A 75 7.11 -3.21 -2.16
CA GLY A 75 7.61 -3.81 -0.93
C GLY A 75 8.03 -2.81 0.16
N HIS A 76 8.02 -1.50 -0.10
CA HIS A 76 8.25 -0.51 0.97
C HIS A 76 7.05 -0.43 1.91
N THR A 77 7.32 -0.26 3.20
CA THR A 77 6.29 -0.08 4.23
C THR A 77 6.49 1.23 4.97
N VAL A 78 5.39 1.87 5.31
CA VAL A 78 5.36 3.09 6.13
C VAL A 78 4.44 2.86 7.32
N SER A 79 4.94 3.06 8.54
CA SER A 79 4.18 2.90 9.78
C SER A 79 3.65 4.24 10.27
N ASN A 80 2.40 4.24 10.75
CA ASN A 80 1.84 5.36 11.53
C ASN A 80 2.16 5.26 13.02
N ASN A 81 2.62 4.09 13.49
CA ASN A 81 2.80 3.71 14.90
C ASN A 81 1.50 3.64 15.72
N GLU A 82 0.42 4.21 15.25
CA GLU A 82 -0.91 4.20 15.86
C GLU A 82 -1.97 3.82 14.81
N PRO A 83 -3.16 3.33 15.20
CA PRO A 83 -4.25 3.11 14.27
C PRO A 83 -4.58 4.36 13.45
N PHE A 84 -4.97 4.18 12.20
CA PHE A 84 -5.33 5.29 11.32
C PHE A 84 -6.57 6.06 11.79
N ALA A 85 -7.49 5.36 12.47
CA ALA A 85 -8.72 5.90 13.03
C ALA A 85 -9.25 4.98 14.14
N GLU A 86 -10.24 5.46 14.91
CA GLU A 86 -10.82 4.72 16.02
C GLU A 86 -11.56 3.43 15.59
N ASN A 87 -12.03 3.39 14.35
CA ASN A 87 -12.79 2.26 13.80
C ASN A 87 -11.92 1.17 13.15
N THR A 88 -10.61 1.25 13.28
CA THR A 88 -9.70 0.24 12.70
C THR A 88 -8.46 0.05 13.57
N LYS A 89 -7.81 -1.10 13.41
CA LYS A 89 -6.47 -1.39 13.98
C LYS A 89 -5.36 -1.30 12.95
N LEU A 90 -5.70 -1.01 11.70
CA LEU A 90 -4.72 -0.79 10.64
C LEU A 90 -3.89 0.45 10.98
N SER A 91 -2.56 0.35 10.88
CA SER A 91 -1.63 1.34 11.41
C SER A 91 -0.40 1.58 10.54
N GLY A 92 -0.39 1.05 9.32
CA GLY A 92 0.65 1.30 8.33
C GLY A 92 0.23 0.88 6.94
N MET A 93 1.10 1.09 5.98
CA MET A 93 0.88 0.80 4.57
C MET A 93 2.04 0.01 3.99
N ILE A 94 1.74 -0.90 3.06
CA ILE A 94 2.73 -1.44 2.13
C ILE A 94 2.47 -0.90 0.73
N VAL A 95 3.54 -0.59 0.01
CA VAL A 95 3.52 -0.29 -1.42
C VAL A 95 3.54 -1.62 -2.17
N SER A 96 2.51 -1.89 -2.96
CA SER A 96 2.31 -3.12 -3.72
C SER A 96 2.19 -2.84 -5.22
N ASN A 97 2.31 -3.88 -6.02
CA ASN A 97 1.96 -3.78 -7.42
C ASN A 97 0.45 -3.58 -7.58
N MET A 98 0.05 -3.04 -8.74
CA MET A 98 -1.36 -2.95 -9.13
C MET A 98 -1.88 -4.36 -9.39
N THR A 99 -2.84 -4.81 -8.58
CA THR A 99 -3.59 -6.05 -8.79
C THR A 99 -5.03 -5.71 -9.15
N ASP A 100 -5.73 -6.59 -9.86
CA ASP A 100 -7.13 -6.41 -10.31
C ASP A 100 -7.37 -5.21 -11.26
N PHE A 101 -6.32 -4.74 -11.92
CA PHE A 101 -6.39 -3.71 -12.95
C PHE A 101 -6.04 -4.29 -14.32
N ASP A 102 -6.44 -3.59 -15.40
CA ASP A 102 -6.11 -3.98 -16.76
C ASP A 102 -4.58 -3.99 -16.98
N GLU A 103 -4.11 -4.83 -17.88
CA GLU A 103 -2.70 -4.91 -18.26
C GLU A 103 -2.18 -3.54 -18.71
N GLY A 104 -1.07 -3.10 -18.14
CA GLY A 104 -0.45 -1.79 -18.43
C GLY A 104 -1.00 -0.63 -17.62
N ALA A 105 -1.98 -0.83 -16.71
CA ALA A 105 -2.46 0.21 -15.81
C ALA A 105 -1.40 0.62 -14.75
N ASP A 106 -0.37 -0.19 -14.58
CA ASP A 106 0.72 0.02 -13.63
C ASP A 106 1.76 1.06 -14.07
N LYS A 107 1.64 1.59 -15.32
CA LYS A 107 2.62 2.52 -15.90
C LYS A 107 2.01 3.56 -16.80
N CYS A 108 2.57 4.77 -16.75
CA CYS A 108 2.32 5.82 -17.72
C CYS A 108 3.64 6.24 -18.36
N ILE A 109 3.78 6.02 -19.68
CA ILE A 109 4.93 6.46 -20.44
C ILE A 109 4.71 7.88 -20.92
N LEU A 110 5.58 8.78 -20.52
CA LEU A 110 5.54 10.18 -20.90
C LEU A 110 6.10 10.39 -22.34
N PRO A 111 5.76 11.50 -23.02
CA PRO A 111 6.23 11.78 -24.38
C PRO A 111 7.75 11.82 -24.53
N ASN A 112 8.47 12.10 -23.46
CA ASN A 112 9.95 12.10 -23.41
C ASN A 112 10.55 10.72 -23.12
N GLY A 113 9.75 9.66 -23.03
CA GLY A 113 10.17 8.30 -22.75
C GLY A 113 10.33 7.98 -21.24
N GLU A 114 10.14 8.95 -20.34
CA GLU A 114 10.12 8.68 -18.90
C GLU A 114 8.87 7.89 -18.50
N CYS A 115 8.96 7.15 -17.39
CA CYS A 115 7.88 6.32 -16.88
C CYS A 115 7.43 6.81 -15.50
N ILE A 116 6.12 6.91 -15.32
CA ILE A 116 5.50 7.05 -13.99
C ILE A 116 4.92 5.70 -13.63
N ASN A 117 5.39 5.10 -12.53
CA ASN A 117 4.83 3.85 -12.01
C ASN A 117 3.58 4.15 -11.18
N PHE A 118 2.60 3.26 -11.24
CA PHE A 118 1.45 3.29 -10.33
C PHE A 118 1.59 2.14 -9.35
N TYR A 119 1.57 2.47 -8.07
CA TYR A 119 1.64 1.48 -6.99
C TYR A 119 0.37 1.53 -6.16
N GLN A 120 -0.17 0.36 -5.87
CA GLN A 120 -1.25 0.23 -4.91
C GLN A 120 -0.70 0.26 -3.48
N ILE A 121 -1.37 0.98 -2.58
CA ILE A 121 -1.05 0.94 -1.16
C ILE A 121 -2.11 0.12 -0.44
N ILE A 122 -1.65 -0.84 0.37
CA ILE A 122 -2.49 -1.76 1.13
C ILE A 122 -2.27 -1.49 2.61
N PRO A 123 -3.34 -1.20 3.38
CA PRO A 123 -3.21 -0.99 4.80
C PRO A 123 -2.81 -2.26 5.56
N LEU A 124 -1.90 -2.09 6.53
CA LEU A 124 -1.33 -3.16 7.35
C LEU A 124 -1.67 -3.00 8.83
N TYR A 125 -1.74 -4.13 9.52
CA TYR A 125 -1.66 -4.19 10.97
C TYR A 125 -0.22 -3.97 11.44
N ARG A 126 -0.06 -3.53 12.69
CA ARG A 126 1.24 -3.31 13.30
C ARG A 126 2.13 -4.55 13.28
N GLU A 127 1.56 -5.69 13.67
CA GLU A 127 2.27 -6.98 13.69
C GLU A 127 2.72 -7.45 12.30
N GLU A 128 2.03 -7.07 11.22
CA GLU A 128 2.44 -7.35 9.84
C GLU A 128 3.68 -6.53 9.44
N ILE A 129 3.77 -5.28 9.92
CA ILE A 129 4.96 -4.46 9.74
C ILE A 129 6.14 -5.01 10.56
N GLU A 130 5.89 -5.37 11.82
CA GLU A 130 6.88 -5.97 12.72
C GLU A 130 7.39 -7.32 12.16
N PHE A 131 6.51 -8.10 11.54
CA PHE A 131 6.88 -9.34 10.84
C PHE A 131 7.87 -9.05 9.71
N LYS A 132 7.62 -8.06 8.85
CA LYS A 132 8.55 -7.69 7.79
C LYS A 132 9.93 -7.29 8.33
N VAL A 133 9.98 -6.55 9.43
CA VAL A 133 11.24 -6.11 10.04
C VAL A 133 12.05 -7.30 10.58
N SER A 134 11.37 -8.31 11.11
CA SER A 134 12.01 -9.50 11.69
C SER A 134 12.31 -10.61 10.66
N HIS A 135 11.70 -10.56 9.49
CA HIS A 135 11.84 -11.56 8.42
C HIS A 135 12.33 -10.86 7.12
N SER A 136 11.44 -10.74 6.12
CA SER A 136 11.75 -10.07 4.86
C SER A 136 10.50 -9.44 4.23
N LYS A 137 10.72 -8.59 3.21
CA LYS A 137 9.62 -8.06 2.41
C LYS A 137 8.92 -9.15 1.60
N ASP A 138 9.69 -10.12 1.09
CA ASP A 138 9.17 -11.17 0.22
C ASP A 138 8.28 -12.14 1.02
N GLU A 139 8.67 -12.46 2.26
CA GLU A 139 7.85 -13.26 3.17
C GLU A 139 6.56 -12.53 3.58
N LEU A 140 6.62 -11.22 3.87
CA LEU A 140 5.40 -10.46 4.13
C LEU A 140 4.47 -10.46 2.91
N ILE A 141 5.00 -10.19 1.72
CA ILE A 141 4.20 -10.16 0.49
C ILE A 141 3.56 -11.53 0.23
N HIS A 142 4.31 -12.62 0.40
CA HIS A 142 3.77 -13.98 0.28
C HIS A 142 2.66 -14.25 1.31
N MET A 143 2.80 -13.74 2.52
CA MET A 143 1.77 -13.86 3.57
C MET A 143 0.51 -13.04 3.25
N LEU A 144 0.66 -11.92 2.53
CA LEU A 144 -0.43 -11.08 2.06
C LEU A 144 -1.04 -11.56 0.74
N ASP A 145 -0.49 -12.59 0.13
CA ASP A 145 -1.00 -13.16 -1.12
C ASP A 145 -2.45 -13.63 -0.97
N GLY A 146 -3.31 -13.18 -1.88
CA GLY A 146 -4.76 -13.43 -1.83
C GLY A 146 -5.55 -12.50 -0.91
N ILE A 147 -4.95 -11.47 -0.30
CA ILE A 147 -5.70 -10.40 0.35
C ILE A 147 -6.35 -9.52 -0.73
N ASP A 148 -7.64 -9.25 -0.54
CA ASP A 148 -8.35 -8.27 -1.37
C ASP A 148 -7.65 -6.90 -1.24
N PRO A 149 -7.24 -6.27 -2.35
CA PRO A 149 -6.60 -4.96 -2.33
C PRO A 149 -7.56 -3.82 -1.95
N VAL A 150 -8.87 -4.07 -1.91
CA VAL A 150 -9.87 -3.13 -1.41
C VAL A 150 -9.80 -3.07 0.11
N VAL A 151 -9.80 -1.87 0.66
CA VAL A 151 -9.69 -1.67 2.12
C VAL A 151 -10.82 -2.36 2.86
N ASP A 152 -10.48 -3.32 3.70
CA ASP A 152 -11.36 -3.90 4.71
C ASP A 152 -10.82 -3.52 6.11
N LEU A 153 -11.62 -2.73 6.84
CA LEU A 153 -11.26 -2.26 8.19
C LEU A 153 -11.16 -3.39 9.22
N ASN A 154 -11.80 -4.53 8.93
CA ASN A 154 -11.96 -5.66 9.84
C ASN A 154 -11.30 -6.94 9.31
N ARG A 155 -10.53 -6.87 8.24
CA ARG A 155 -9.83 -8.05 7.77
C ARG A 155 -9.00 -8.69 8.90
N PRO A 156 -8.85 -10.00 8.95
CA PRO A 156 -7.96 -10.62 9.93
C PRO A 156 -6.49 -10.27 9.62
N SER A 157 -5.72 -10.04 10.68
CA SER A 157 -4.25 -9.96 10.54
C SER A 157 -3.69 -11.31 10.10
N GLN A 158 -2.81 -11.32 9.10
CA GLN A 158 -2.22 -12.55 8.57
C GLN A 158 -1.24 -13.17 9.56
N CYS A 159 -0.57 -12.39 10.39
CA CYS A 159 0.32 -12.88 11.44
C CYS A 159 -0.41 -13.72 12.51
N VAL A 160 -1.65 -13.37 12.82
CA VAL A 160 -2.46 -14.11 13.82
C VAL A 160 -2.94 -15.45 13.27
N SER A 161 -3.18 -15.55 11.96
CA SER A 161 -3.60 -16.81 11.32
C SER A 161 -2.50 -17.87 11.30
N GLU A 162 -1.24 -17.49 11.17
CA GLU A 162 -0.10 -18.42 11.21
C GLU A 162 0.17 -18.98 12.61
N SER A 163 0.01 -18.18 13.65
CA SER A 163 0.14 -18.67 15.03
C SER A 163 -0.89 -19.78 15.34
N LYS A 164 -2.11 -19.68 14.80
CA LYS A 164 -3.13 -20.73 14.94
C LYS A 164 -2.81 -22.01 14.15
N LYS A 165 -2.15 -21.91 13.00
CA LYS A 165 -1.72 -23.07 12.20
C LYS A 165 -0.58 -23.85 12.87
N LYS A 166 0.33 -23.17 13.58
CA LYS A 166 1.45 -23.82 14.30
C LYS A 166 1.01 -24.58 15.55
N PHE A 167 -0.17 -24.30 16.10
CA PHE A 167 -0.72 -25.00 17.29
C PHE A 167 -1.77 -26.05 16.98
N ALA A 168 -2.14 -26.26 15.73
CA ALA A 168 -2.97 -27.39 15.33
C ALA A 168 -2.11 -28.66 15.26
N ILE A 169 -1.95 -29.34 16.40
CA ILE A 169 -1.37 -30.70 16.49
C ILE A 169 -2.36 -31.61 15.79
N PRO A 170 -1.92 -32.48 14.83
CA PRO A 170 -2.79 -33.51 14.29
C PRO A 170 -3.17 -34.44 15.44
N SER A 171 -4.46 -34.57 15.72
CA SER A 171 -4.97 -35.64 16.56
C SER A 171 -4.80 -36.97 15.80
N GLU A 172 -3.99 -37.85 16.32
CA GLU A 172 -3.89 -39.27 15.91
C GLU A 172 -5.24 -39.97 16.05
#